data_df877ed0d95b6f04f3d05f0de3caf4ca
#
_entry.id   df877ed0d95b6f04f3d05f0de3caf4ca
#
_cell.length_a   1.000
_cell.length_b   1.000
_cell.length_c   1.000
_cell.angle_alpha   90.00
_cell.angle_beta   90.00
_cell.angle_gamma   90.00
#
_symmetry.space_group_name_H-M   'P 1'
#
loop_
_entity.id
_entity.type
_entity.pdbx_description
1 polymer ?
#
loop_
_entity_poly.entity_id
_entity_poly.type
_entity_poly.pdbx_seq_one_letter_code
_entity_poly.pdbx_strand_id
1 'polypeptide(L)'
;MKLKIVTSAILASIAASSFAADGDIHQVTILGTSDIHGHFMPWDYAADKLNMQGSLSQIATKVKQIREQDKNVILVDAGDTIQGNFVETFKHEAVDPMMLGFNEMNYDVWVLGNHEFDFGLSVLNRSLTQFKGRALAGNIQRPDGNPFLPAATIIEKNGVKIGIIGMDTPMTQVFAEGTNRLEGMSFTNPTLEVKKVIGQIKNDVDAIVLVAHMGLDNENDIKDTGVSDIANANPEIDAIVAGHMHTKIDKATVNGVIITEPDKYGRVLSRIDFQFEEKDGKYTLVHKDSFTYPIKGVDSDSKMETLYAPYHQRLRENANREIAILDGVDLVPDDEIRGIPQVHIQDTGISALFQEASFFYAPKANVIALQIDNDQAQLDTGPIKAKDIAFNYQYAGGEITVYQMTGKELRTYMEWAAGYFNSVSPGDVTYSFDPKRRASKYSTNDFFAGVTYTIDLTQPAGKRIKDLRFAGGQPIDDTSDIRLGMNSYRMGHLTQKGGSLEGALLLN
;
A
#
# COMPACT_ATOMS: atom_id res chain seq x y z
N MET A 1 43.02 -12.90 32.43
CA MET A 1 42.12 -11.84 32.96
C MET A 1 40.73 -12.13 32.36
N LYS A 2 39.83 -12.72 33.16
CA LYS A 2 38.50 -13.16 32.69
C LYS A 2 37.52 -12.00 32.90
N LEU A 3 36.99 -11.43 31.81
CA LEU A 3 35.98 -10.40 31.86
C LEU A 3 34.60 -11.05 32.09
N LYS A 4 34.00 -10.75 33.23
CA LYS A 4 32.62 -11.17 33.54
C LYS A 4 31.67 -10.16 32.95
N ILE A 5 30.85 -10.61 31.99
CA ILE A 5 29.70 -9.85 31.50
C ILE A 5 28.60 -9.97 32.55
N VAL A 6 28.25 -8.84 33.16
CA VAL A 6 27.09 -8.75 34.06
C VAL A 6 25.89 -8.36 33.20
N THR A 7 24.97 -9.32 33.03
CA THR A 7 23.67 -9.07 32.40
C THR A 7 22.76 -8.44 33.44
N SER A 8 22.54 -7.14 33.35
CA SER A 8 21.55 -6.44 34.19
C SER A 8 20.14 -6.70 33.61
N ALA A 9 19.41 -7.59 34.29
CA ALA A 9 17.97 -7.69 34.12
C ALA A 9 17.31 -6.49 34.81
N ILE A 10 16.76 -5.57 34.01
CA ILE A 10 15.88 -4.51 34.53
C ILE A 10 14.52 -5.15 34.78
N LEU A 11 14.29 -5.57 36.02
CA LEU A 11 12.93 -5.79 36.51
C LEU A 11 12.30 -4.40 36.72
N ALA A 12 11.40 -3.99 35.88
CA ALA A 12 10.48 -2.91 36.13
C ALA A 12 9.54 -3.35 37.26
N SER A 13 9.85 -2.96 38.50
CA SER A 13 8.92 -3.05 39.61
C SER A 13 7.83 -2.02 39.40
N ILE A 14 6.66 -2.48 38.89
CA ILE A 14 5.43 -1.72 38.96
C ILE A 14 5.06 -1.66 40.41
N ALA A 15 5.20 -0.47 41.01
CA ALA A 15 4.66 -0.19 42.35
C ALA A 15 3.13 -0.34 42.24
N ALA A 16 2.61 -1.42 42.79
CA ALA A 16 1.19 -1.61 43.01
C ALA A 16 0.73 -0.59 44.05
N SER A 17 0.24 0.55 43.60
CA SER A 17 -0.62 1.37 44.43
C SER A 17 -1.92 0.59 44.61
N SER A 18 -2.10 0.04 45.81
CA SER A 18 -3.34 -0.62 46.21
C SER A 18 -4.46 0.42 46.32
N PHE A 19 -5.14 0.66 45.21
CA PHE A 19 -6.55 1.05 45.26
C PHE A 19 -7.34 -0.24 45.21
N ALA A 20 -8.18 -0.48 46.18
CA ALA A 20 -9.15 -1.55 46.17
C ALA A 20 -10.09 -1.30 45.00
N ALA A 21 -9.86 -1.96 43.88
CA ALA A 21 -10.79 -2.05 42.78
C ALA A 21 -11.67 -3.27 43.07
N ASP A 22 -12.97 -3.03 43.23
CA ASP A 22 -14.00 -4.03 43.51
C ASP A 22 -14.41 -4.79 42.21
N GLY A 23 -13.56 -4.83 41.15
CA GLY A 23 -13.86 -5.46 39.88
C GLY A 23 -12.71 -6.33 39.34
N ASP A 24 -13.04 -7.43 38.69
CA ASP A 24 -12.09 -8.26 37.99
C ASP A 24 -11.61 -7.56 36.71
N ILE A 25 -10.30 -7.62 36.43
CA ILE A 25 -9.71 -7.03 35.22
C ILE A 25 -9.68 -8.06 34.08
N HIS A 26 -10.36 -7.71 33.00
CA HIS A 26 -10.40 -8.49 31.76
C HIS A 26 -9.53 -7.82 30.71
N GLN A 27 -8.67 -8.62 30.06
CA GLN A 27 -7.78 -8.14 29.01
C GLN A 27 -8.23 -8.69 27.64
N VAL A 28 -8.14 -7.82 26.61
CA VAL A 28 -8.31 -8.18 25.20
C VAL A 28 -7.20 -7.52 24.40
N THR A 29 -6.53 -8.32 23.57
CA THR A 29 -5.46 -7.85 22.68
C THR A 29 -5.93 -7.91 21.23
N ILE A 30 -5.77 -6.81 20.50
CA ILE A 30 -5.95 -6.77 19.04
C ILE A 30 -4.56 -6.79 18.41
N LEU A 31 -4.30 -7.74 17.51
CA LEU A 31 -3.13 -7.75 16.65
C LEU A 31 -3.55 -7.37 15.23
N GLY A 32 -2.79 -6.49 14.59
CA GLY A 32 -3.11 -5.96 13.28
C GLY A 32 -1.98 -6.11 12.27
N THR A 33 -2.33 -6.54 11.06
CA THR A 33 -1.49 -6.47 9.86
C THR A 33 -2.16 -5.61 8.81
N SER A 34 -1.41 -5.14 7.82
CA SER A 34 -1.87 -4.44 6.64
C SER A 34 -0.83 -4.58 5.53
N ASP A 35 -1.24 -4.35 4.29
CA ASP A 35 -0.32 -4.19 3.15
C ASP A 35 0.69 -5.35 3.02
N ILE A 36 0.21 -6.59 3.23
CA ILE A 36 1.07 -7.78 3.11
C ILE A 36 1.55 -7.98 1.67
N HIS A 37 0.77 -7.58 0.67
CA HIS A 37 1.16 -7.58 -0.75
C HIS A 37 1.85 -8.88 -1.19
N GLY A 38 1.23 -10.02 -0.92
CA GLY A 38 1.74 -11.31 -1.35
C GLY A 38 3.02 -11.81 -0.67
N HIS A 39 3.55 -11.09 0.33
CA HIS A 39 4.76 -11.52 1.06
C HIS A 39 4.45 -12.63 2.06
N PHE A 40 4.01 -13.80 1.56
CA PHE A 40 3.70 -14.94 2.43
C PHE A 40 4.95 -15.65 2.96
N MET A 41 6.09 -15.61 2.22
CA MET A 41 7.39 -16.12 2.62
C MET A 41 8.43 -15.00 2.70
N PRO A 42 9.51 -15.13 3.48
CA PRO A 42 10.59 -14.14 3.55
C PRO A 42 11.48 -14.19 2.28
N TRP A 43 10.88 -13.93 1.13
CA TRP A 43 11.52 -14.02 -0.17
C TRP A 43 11.10 -12.86 -1.07
N ASP A 44 12.08 -12.22 -1.66
CA ASP A 44 11.90 -11.25 -2.73
C ASP A 44 12.03 -11.99 -4.07
N TYR A 45 10.91 -12.20 -4.76
CA TYR A 45 10.90 -12.96 -6.01
C TYR A 45 11.45 -12.15 -7.18
N ALA A 46 11.40 -10.82 -7.16
CA ALA A 46 12.01 -9.98 -8.17
C ALA A 46 13.54 -10.04 -8.11
N ALA A 47 14.10 -10.01 -6.91
CA ALA A 47 15.54 -10.17 -6.69
C ALA A 47 15.99 -11.65 -6.59
N ASP A 48 15.05 -12.60 -6.50
CA ASP A 48 15.23 -14.04 -6.24
C ASP A 48 16.18 -14.32 -5.06
N LYS A 49 15.92 -13.68 -3.93
CA LYS A 49 16.75 -13.80 -2.73
C LYS A 49 15.95 -13.80 -1.44
N LEU A 50 16.54 -14.38 -0.40
CA LEU A 50 16.00 -14.33 0.97
C LEU A 50 15.88 -12.87 1.43
N ASN A 51 14.71 -12.51 1.97
CA ASN A 51 14.43 -11.20 2.53
C ASN A 51 13.77 -11.31 3.90
N MET A 52 14.56 -11.27 4.95
CA MET A 52 14.12 -11.40 6.35
C MET A 52 13.57 -10.10 6.94
N GLN A 53 13.15 -9.13 6.11
CA GLN A 53 12.60 -7.87 6.62
C GLN A 53 11.17 -8.03 7.13
N GLY A 54 10.39 -8.94 6.56
CA GLY A 54 9.00 -9.22 6.91
C GLY A 54 8.35 -10.22 5.97
N SER A 55 7.40 -10.99 6.50
CA SER A 55 6.52 -11.89 5.75
C SER A 55 5.41 -12.41 6.65
N LEU A 56 4.34 -12.95 6.04
CA LEU A 56 3.23 -13.56 6.79
C LEU A 56 3.70 -14.78 7.62
N SER A 57 4.63 -15.58 7.09
CA SER A 57 5.18 -16.74 7.83
C SER A 57 6.03 -16.34 9.05
N GLN A 58 6.68 -15.19 9.01
CA GLN A 58 7.40 -14.61 10.17
C GLN A 58 6.42 -14.01 11.19
N ILE A 59 5.37 -13.32 10.71
CA ILE A 59 4.27 -12.83 11.57
C ILE A 59 3.61 -14.00 12.31
N ALA A 60 3.41 -15.15 11.65
CA ALA A 60 2.82 -16.34 12.26
C ALA A 60 3.58 -16.78 13.51
N THR A 61 4.93 -16.77 13.46
CA THR A 61 5.78 -17.05 14.64
C THR A 61 5.49 -16.06 15.77
N LYS A 62 5.43 -14.76 15.46
CA LYS A 62 5.18 -13.72 16.48
C LYS A 62 3.78 -13.84 17.07
N VAL A 63 2.76 -14.03 16.25
CA VAL A 63 1.37 -14.23 16.69
C VAL A 63 1.24 -15.46 17.59
N LYS A 64 1.89 -16.57 17.22
CA LYS A 64 1.92 -17.79 18.04
C LYS A 64 2.56 -17.53 19.41
N GLN A 65 3.71 -16.87 19.48
CA GLN A 65 4.36 -16.49 20.73
C GLN A 65 3.45 -15.64 21.63
N ILE A 66 2.70 -14.70 21.05
CA ILE A 66 1.77 -13.85 21.78
C ILE A 66 0.59 -14.70 22.31
N ARG A 67 0.00 -15.55 21.45
CA ARG A 67 -1.13 -16.43 21.83
C ARG A 67 -0.77 -17.50 22.88
N GLU A 68 0.50 -17.83 23.02
CA GLU A 68 0.97 -18.70 24.12
C GLU A 68 0.85 -18.00 25.48
N GLN A 69 1.05 -16.69 25.53
CA GLN A 69 0.99 -15.85 26.73
C GLN A 69 -0.38 -15.24 26.98
N ASP A 70 -1.10 -14.90 25.90
CA ASP A 70 -2.40 -14.28 25.92
C ASP A 70 -3.38 -15.07 25.04
N LYS A 71 -4.47 -15.57 25.63
CA LYS A 71 -5.50 -16.33 24.90
C LYS A 71 -6.61 -15.45 24.30
N ASN A 72 -6.66 -14.19 24.70
CA ASN A 72 -7.73 -13.26 24.37
C ASN A 72 -7.35 -12.35 23.19
N VAL A 73 -6.71 -12.94 22.19
CA VAL A 73 -6.22 -12.25 20.98
C VAL A 73 -7.28 -12.28 19.89
N ILE A 74 -7.53 -11.11 19.30
CA ILE A 74 -8.22 -10.91 18.03
C ILE A 74 -7.19 -10.52 17.00
N LEU A 75 -7.14 -11.19 15.85
CA LEU A 75 -6.18 -10.94 14.77
C LEU A 75 -6.92 -10.36 13.56
N VAL A 76 -6.51 -9.17 13.12
CA VAL A 76 -7.16 -8.45 12.02
C VAL A 76 -6.16 -8.08 10.94
N ASP A 77 -6.65 -7.92 9.71
CA ASP A 77 -5.88 -7.38 8.58
C ASP A 77 -6.62 -6.20 7.97
N ALA A 78 -5.89 -5.14 7.68
CA ALA A 78 -6.44 -3.89 7.14
C ALA A 78 -6.31 -3.78 5.62
N GLY A 79 -6.14 -4.88 4.88
CA GLY A 79 -6.22 -4.91 3.41
C GLY A 79 -4.89 -4.88 2.68
N ASP A 80 -4.98 -4.86 1.36
CA ASP A 80 -3.88 -4.97 0.40
C ASP A 80 -3.08 -6.27 0.59
N THR A 81 -3.79 -7.38 0.52
CA THR A 81 -3.28 -8.71 0.84
C THR A 81 -2.92 -9.53 -0.40
N ILE A 82 -3.84 -9.57 -1.41
CA ILE A 82 -3.81 -10.57 -2.50
C ILE A 82 -3.05 -10.12 -3.76
N GLN A 83 -2.39 -8.98 -3.74
CA GLN A 83 -1.62 -8.42 -4.85
C GLN A 83 -0.16 -8.22 -4.43
N GLY A 84 0.77 -8.36 -5.37
CA GLY A 84 2.20 -8.06 -5.19
C GLY A 84 3.07 -9.30 -4.94
N ASN A 85 4.39 -9.10 -4.98
CA ASN A 85 5.41 -10.14 -4.81
C ASN A 85 5.13 -11.43 -5.63
N PHE A 86 4.58 -11.29 -6.85
CA PHE A 86 4.19 -12.36 -7.77
C PHE A 86 3.02 -13.24 -7.32
N VAL A 87 2.34 -12.96 -6.20
CA VAL A 87 1.20 -13.79 -5.74
C VAL A 87 0.07 -13.84 -6.75
N GLU A 88 -0.06 -12.82 -7.61
CA GLU A 88 -1.01 -12.77 -8.72
C GLU A 88 -0.83 -13.90 -9.75
N THR A 89 0.30 -14.61 -9.73
CA THR A 89 0.49 -15.87 -10.48
C THR A 89 -0.65 -16.87 -10.19
N PHE A 90 -1.21 -16.82 -8.98
CA PHE A 90 -2.27 -17.74 -8.52
C PHE A 90 -3.67 -17.15 -8.70
N LYS A 91 -3.84 -15.97 -9.30
CA LYS A 91 -5.14 -15.30 -9.43
C LYS A 91 -6.23 -16.10 -10.15
N HIS A 92 -5.88 -17.10 -10.95
CA HIS A 92 -6.82 -18.00 -11.63
C HIS A 92 -6.79 -19.44 -11.07
N GLU A 93 -6.01 -19.68 -10.02
CA GLU A 93 -5.93 -20.99 -9.38
C GLU A 93 -7.13 -21.23 -8.46
N ALA A 94 -7.42 -22.50 -8.18
CA ALA A 94 -8.52 -22.86 -7.30
C ALA A 94 -8.30 -22.41 -5.86
N VAL A 95 -7.05 -22.24 -5.43
CA VAL A 95 -6.66 -21.89 -4.07
C VAL A 95 -5.85 -20.60 -4.09
N ASP A 96 -6.26 -19.66 -3.24
CA ASP A 96 -5.52 -18.43 -2.96
C ASP A 96 -4.52 -18.68 -1.81
N PRO A 97 -3.21 -18.56 -2.04
CA PRO A 97 -2.21 -18.83 -1.01
C PRO A 97 -2.29 -17.86 0.18
N MET A 98 -2.73 -16.61 -0.03
CA MET A 98 -2.87 -15.66 1.07
C MET A 98 -3.98 -16.10 2.03
N MET A 99 -5.12 -16.57 1.48
CA MET A 99 -6.22 -17.07 2.28
C MET A 99 -5.88 -18.38 3.00
N LEU A 100 -5.00 -19.21 2.43
CA LEU A 100 -4.48 -20.38 3.16
C LEU A 100 -3.76 -19.94 4.44
N GLY A 101 -2.88 -18.97 4.37
CA GLY A 101 -2.13 -18.48 5.52
C GLY A 101 -3.01 -17.78 6.53
N PHE A 102 -3.92 -16.94 6.08
CA PHE A 102 -4.88 -16.27 6.96
C PHE A 102 -5.71 -17.28 7.76
N ASN A 103 -6.18 -18.32 7.08
CA ASN A 103 -6.94 -19.39 7.73
C ASN A 103 -6.08 -20.21 8.70
N GLU A 104 -4.83 -20.50 8.34
CA GLU A 104 -3.91 -21.23 9.22
C GLU A 104 -3.59 -20.43 10.49
N MET A 105 -3.41 -19.10 10.35
CA MET A 105 -3.16 -18.21 11.47
C MET A 105 -4.42 -17.85 12.26
N ASN A 106 -5.60 -18.27 11.80
CA ASN A 106 -6.90 -17.92 12.36
C ASN A 106 -7.07 -16.39 12.46
N TYR A 107 -7.01 -15.70 11.32
CA TYR A 107 -7.44 -14.31 11.25
C TYR A 107 -8.93 -14.22 11.51
N ASP A 108 -9.32 -13.35 12.45
CA ASP A 108 -10.72 -13.13 12.82
C ASP A 108 -11.41 -12.18 11.80
N VAL A 109 -10.69 -11.15 11.32
CA VAL A 109 -11.23 -10.14 10.41
C VAL A 109 -10.22 -9.82 9.29
N TRP A 110 -10.74 -9.65 8.08
CA TRP A 110 -10.05 -9.11 6.92
C TRP A 110 -10.86 -7.94 6.37
N VAL A 111 -10.27 -6.76 6.31
CA VAL A 111 -10.84 -5.57 5.66
C VAL A 111 -10.25 -5.46 4.26
N LEU A 112 -11.04 -5.06 3.28
CA LEU A 112 -10.54 -4.88 1.91
C LEU A 112 -9.75 -3.58 1.81
N GLY A 113 -8.69 -3.60 1.00
CA GLY A 113 -7.97 -2.42 0.52
C GLY A 113 -8.16 -2.22 -0.98
N ASN A 114 -7.50 -1.20 -1.55
CA ASN A 114 -7.66 -0.85 -2.95
C ASN A 114 -7.09 -1.92 -3.90
N HIS A 115 -6.03 -2.62 -3.52
CA HIS A 115 -5.41 -3.65 -4.35
C HIS A 115 -6.16 -4.99 -4.35
N GLU A 116 -7.15 -5.18 -3.50
CA GLU A 116 -8.06 -6.33 -3.59
C GLU A 116 -8.87 -6.34 -4.90
N PHE A 117 -9.04 -5.17 -5.53
CA PHE A 117 -9.81 -5.01 -6.77
C PHE A 117 -8.97 -5.11 -8.05
N ASP A 118 -7.64 -5.18 -7.95
CA ASP A 118 -6.73 -5.11 -9.12
C ASP A 118 -6.98 -6.18 -10.19
N PHE A 119 -7.43 -7.36 -9.78
CA PHE A 119 -7.68 -8.49 -10.68
C PHE A 119 -9.17 -8.72 -10.95
N GLY A 120 -10.02 -7.74 -10.60
CA GLY A 120 -11.47 -7.77 -10.78
C GLY A 120 -12.21 -8.61 -9.73
N LEU A 121 -13.53 -8.44 -9.72
CA LEU A 121 -14.40 -9.04 -8.69
C LEU A 121 -14.42 -10.56 -8.70
N SER A 122 -14.16 -11.22 -9.83
CA SER A 122 -14.14 -12.69 -9.90
C SER A 122 -13.00 -13.28 -9.04
N VAL A 123 -11.84 -12.62 -9.03
CA VAL A 123 -10.68 -13.01 -8.22
C VAL A 123 -10.96 -12.70 -6.74
N LEU A 124 -11.40 -11.48 -6.44
CA LEU A 124 -11.76 -11.07 -5.08
C LEU A 124 -12.83 -11.99 -4.46
N ASN A 125 -13.93 -12.26 -5.18
CA ASN A 125 -14.99 -13.11 -4.66
C ASN A 125 -14.52 -14.53 -4.36
N ARG A 126 -13.57 -15.07 -5.14
CA ARG A 126 -12.97 -16.37 -4.85
C ARG A 126 -12.18 -16.32 -3.54
N SER A 127 -11.36 -15.31 -3.31
CA SER A 127 -10.59 -15.13 -2.07
C SER A 127 -11.53 -14.96 -0.87
N LEU A 128 -12.60 -14.17 -1.01
CA LEU A 128 -13.66 -14.00 0.00
C LEU A 128 -14.33 -15.30 0.38
N THR A 129 -14.62 -16.20 -0.59
CA THR A 129 -15.23 -17.51 -0.31
C THR A 129 -14.28 -18.47 0.41
N GLN A 130 -12.98 -18.27 0.30
CA GLN A 130 -11.97 -19.11 0.95
C GLN A 130 -11.59 -18.60 2.35
N PHE A 131 -11.76 -17.34 2.64
CA PHE A 131 -11.49 -16.78 3.95
C PHE A 131 -12.50 -17.29 4.98
N LYS A 132 -12.01 -17.83 6.10
CA LYS A 132 -12.84 -18.43 7.16
C LYS A 132 -13.29 -17.44 8.24
N GLY A 133 -12.62 -16.29 8.36
CA GLY A 133 -12.99 -15.21 9.26
C GLY A 133 -14.13 -14.34 8.71
N ARG A 134 -14.16 -13.08 9.12
CA ARG A 134 -15.14 -12.08 8.69
C ARG A 134 -14.49 -11.06 7.76
N ALA A 135 -14.87 -11.07 6.49
CA ALA A 135 -14.47 -9.98 5.57
C ALA A 135 -15.42 -8.80 5.75
N LEU A 136 -14.86 -7.58 5.85
CA LEU A 136 -15.61 -6.33 6.09
C LEU A 136 -15.24 -5.27 5.04
N ALA A 137 -16.27 -4.48 4.62
CA ALA A 137 -16.08 -3.30 3.74
C ALA A 137 -17.33 -2.42 3.81
N GLY A 138 -17.47 -1.63 4.88
CA GLY A 138 -18.71 -0.93 5.24
C GLY A 138 -19.10 0.22 4.32
N ASN A 139 -18.14 0.80 3.61
CA ASN A 139 -18.37 1.91 2.69
C ASN A 139 -18.39 1.50 1.21
N ILE A 140 -18.47 0.20 0.90
CA ILE A 140 -18.57 -0.27 -0.48
C ILE A 140 -19.98 -0.76 -0.78
N GLN A 141 -20.56 -0.22 -1.86
CA GLN A 141 -21.90 -0.55 -2.31
C GLN A 141 -21.89 -1.16 -3.70
N ARG A 142 -22.78 -2.12 -3.90
CA ARG A 142 -23.07 -2.73 -5.22
C ARG A 142 -23.82 -1.74 -6.11
N PRO A 143 -23.90 -1.97 -7.43
CA PRO A 143 -24.67 -1.12 -8.34
C PRO A 143 -26.15 -0.97 -7.98
N ASP A 144 -26.73 -1.91 -7.25
CA ASP A 144 -28.11 -1.88 -6.77
C ASP A 144 -28.28 -1.12 -5.44
N GLY A 145 -27.21 -0.52 -4.90
CA GLY A 145 -27.17 0.22 -3.65
C GLY A 145 -27.07 -0.65 -2.39
N ASN A 146 -27.05 -1.98 -2.52
CA ASN A 146 -26.85 -2.86 -1.38
C ASN A 146 -25.37 -2.90 -0.95
N PRO A 147 -25.06 -3.11 0.35
CA PRO A 147 -23.68 -3.29 0.79
C PRO A 147 -22.98 -4.45 0.06
N PHE A 148 -21.70 -4.26 -0.29
CA PHE A 148 -20.89 -5.32 -0.88
C PHE A 148 -20.56 -6.39 0.16
N LEU A 149 -20.09 -5.97 1.34
CA LEU A 149 -19.80 -6.81 2.50
C LEU A 149 -20.42 -6.19 3.77
N PRO A 150 -20.51 -6.93 4.88
CA PRO A 150 -20.88 -6.36 6.17
C PRO A 150 -19.96 -5.21 6.56
N ALA A 151 -20.52 -4.20 7.23
CA ALA A 151 -19.75 -3.04 7.71
C ALA A 151 -19.04 -3.34 9.04
N ALA A 152 -19.56 -4.26 9.85
CA ALA A 152 -19.04 -4.59 11.18
C ALA A 152 -19.31 -6.02 11.57
N THR A 153 -18.56 -6.47 12.58
CA THR A 153 -18.79 -7.72 13.31
C THR A 153 -18.56 -7.51 14.81
N ILE A 154 -19.16 -8.34 15.64
CA ILE A 154 -18.92 -8.36 17.09
C ILE A 154 -18.16 -9.63 17.43
N ILE A 155 -17.05 -9.50 18.13
CA ILE A 155 -16.24 -10.63 18.61
C ILE A 155 -16.18 -10.57 20.13
N GLU A 156 -16.55 -11.68 20.77
CA GLU A 156 -16.45 -11.83 22.22
C GLU A 156 -15.15 -12.55 22.60
N LYS A 157 -14.36 -11.93 23.47
CA LYS A 157 -13.14 -12.51 24.07
C LYS A 157 -13.14 -12.20 25.58
N ASN A 158 -12.92 -13.21 26.39
CA ASN A 158 -12.86 -13.07 27.85
C ASN A 158 -14.11 -12.39 28.47
N GLY A 159 -15.29 -12.64 27.89
CA GLY A 159 -16.56 -12.01 28.26
C GLY A 159 -16.81 -10.64 27.63
N VAL A 160 -15.74 -9.95 27.18
CA VAL A 160 -15.81 -8.61 26.59
C VAL A 160 -16.20 -8.68 25.13
N LYS A 161 -17.13 -7.83 24.70
CA LYS A 161 -17.60 -7.72 23.31
C LYS A 161 -16.94 -6.55 22.60
N ILE A 162 -16.13 -6.86 21.61
CA ILE A 162 -15.46 -5.89 20.76
C ILE A 162 -16.22 -5.74 19.43
N GLY A 163 -16.73 -4.54 19.14
CA GLY A 163 -17.28 -4.19 17.84
C GLY A 163 -16.14 -3.82 16.88
N ILE A 164 -16.00 -4.54 15.78
CA ILE A 164 -14.99 -4.26 14.76
C ILE A 164 -15.69 -3.75 13.50
N ILE A 165 -15.34 -2.53 13.09
CA ILE A 165 -15.86 -1.86 11.90
C ILE A 165 -14.78 -1.93 10.82
N GLY A 166 -15.13 -2.24 9.56
CA GLY A 166 -14.19 -2.29 8.43
C GLY A 166 -14.51 -1.24 7.38
N MET A 167 -13.50 -0.45 6.95
CA MET A 167 -13.62 0.57 5.90
C MET A 167 -12.44 0.52 4.93
N ASP A 168 -12.71 0.72 3.63
CA ASP A 168 -11.69 0.95 2.61
C ASP A 168 -11.58 2.44 2.28
N THR A 169 -10.43 2.84 1.72
CA THR A 169 -10.25 4.20 1.23
C THR A 169 -11.22 4.51 0.08
N PRO A 170 -11.90 5.67 0.09
CA PRO A 170 -12.73 6.06 -1.05
C PRO A 170 -11.89 6.36 -2.30
N MET A 171 -10.57 6.50 -2.16
CA MET A 171 -9.64 6.68 -3.28
C MET A 171 -9.56 5.45 -4.20
N THR A 172 -9.97 4.27 -3.74
CA THR A 172 -10.09 3.06 -4.58
C THR A 172 -10.90 3.32 -5.84
N GLN A 173 -11.97 4.10 -5.75
CA GLN A 173 -12.77 4.49 -6.92
C GLN A 173 -11.98 5.39 -7.89
N VAL A 174 -11.16 6.29 -7.36
CA VAL A 174 -10.28 7.16 -8.17
C VAL A 174 -9.18 6.34 -8.85
N PHE A 175 -8.53 5.44 -8.11
CA PHE A 175 -7.47 4.57 -8.65
C PHE A 175 -7.97 3.60 -9.72
N ALA A 176 -9.25 3.25 -9.70
CA ALA A 176 -9.90 2.37 -10.68
C ALA A 176 -10.56 3.13 -11.84
N GLU A 177 -10.45 4.47 -11.87
CA GLU A 177 -11.06 5.28 -12.92
C GLU A 177 -10.54 4.86 -14.31
N GLY A 178 -11.45 4.76 -15.27
CA GLY A 178 -11.12 4.28 -16.63
C GLY A 178 -10.98 2.78 -16.80
N THR A 179 -11.18 2.01 -15.72
CA THR A 179 -11.11 0.55 -15.71
C THR A 179 -12.50 -0.05 -15.46
N ASN A 180 -12.66 -1.35 -15.69
CA ASN A 180 -13.89 -2.07 -15.33
C ASN A 180 -13.73 -2.95 -14.09
N ARG A 181 -12.65 -2.84 -13.34
CA ARG A 181 -12.33 -3.77 -12.24
C ARG A 181 -13.28 -3.67 -11.04
N LEU A 182 -13.97 -2.54 -10.88
CA LEU A 182 -14.99 -2.35 -9.83
C LEU A 182 -16.39 -2.80 -10.26
N GLU A 183 -16.64 -3.06 -11.54
CA GLU A 183 -17.94 -3.51 -12.09
C GLU A 183 -19.13 -2.67 -11.63
N GLY A 184 -18.94 -1.35 -11.51
CA GLY A 184 -19.98 -0.39 -11.09
C GLY A 184 -20.19 -0.28 -9.58
N MET A 185 -19.34 -0.85 -8.76
CA MET A 185 -19.34 -0.58 -7.32
C MET A 185 -19.02 0.88 -7.02
N SER A 186 -19.55 1.41 -5.93
CA SER A 186 -19.29 2.76 -5.46
C SER A 186 -18.78 2.76 -4.03
N PHE A 187 -17.97 3.79 -3.70
CA PHE A 187 -17.37 3.97 -2.39
C PHE A 187 -17.97 5.21 -1.74
N THR A 188 -18.64 5.01 -0.61
CA THR A 188 -19.26 6.09 0.14
C THR A 188 -18.29 6.72 1.14
N ASN A 189 -18.65 7.87 1.70
CA ASN A 189 -17.82 8.59 2.66
C ASN A 189 -17.62 7.75 3.95
N PRO A 190 -16.41 7.32 4.27
CA PRO A 190 -16.14 6.42 5.40
C PRO A 190 -16.44 7.05 6.75
N THR A 191 -16.24 8.37 6.91
CA THR A 191 -16.52 9.09 8.16
C THR A 191 -18.01 9.01 8.51
N LEU A 192 -18.88 9.16 7.52
CA LEU A 192 -20.33 9.11 7.71
C LEU A 192 -20.82 7.66 7.90
N GLU A 193 -20.27 6.70 7.16
CA GLU A 193 -20.64 5.30 7.31
C GLU A 193 -20.22 4.75 8.68
N VAL A 194 -19.03 5.09 9.17
CA VAL A 194 -18.59 4.73 10.53
C VAL A 194 -19.57 5.26 11.57
N LYS A 195 -20.00 6.54 11.48
CA LYS A 195 -20.98 7.11 12.40
C LYS A 195 -22.30 6.35 12.40
N LYS A 196 -22.79 5.97 11.22
CA LYS A 196 -24.00 5.18 11.06
C LYS A 196 -23.86 3.79 11.70
N VAL A 197 -22.75 3.10 11.47
CA VAL A 197 -22.47 1.76 12.03
C VAL A 197 -22.34 1.82 13.54
N ILE A 198 -21.63 2.82 14.11
CA ILE A 198 -21.55 3.04 15.55
C ILE A 198 -22.97 3.16 16.15
N GLY A 199 -23.84 3.94 15.52
CA GLY A 199 -25.23 4.08 15.97
C GLY A 199 -25.99 2.76 16.04
N GLN A 200 -25.59 1.75 15.25
CA GLN A 200 -26.21 0.42 15.22
C GLN A 200 -25.67 -0.51 16.31
N ILE A 201 -24.35 -0.48 16.59
CA ILE A 201 -23.69 -1.50 17.41
C ILE A 201 -23.30 -1.04 18.82
N LYS A 202 -23.23 0.25 19.10
CA LYS A 202 -22.64 0.80 20.36
C LYS A 202 -23.30 0.31 21.65
N ASN A 203 -24.56 -0.12 21.59
CA ASN A 203 -25.28 -0.63 22.77
C ASN A 203 -25.07 -2.14 23.01
N ASP A 204 -24.44 -2.82 22.06
CA ASP A 204 -24.22 -4.26 22.07
C ASP A 204 -22.75 -4.63 22.30
N VAL A 205 -21.86 -3.63 22.46
CA VAL A 205 -20.41 -3.81 22.57
C VAL A 205 -19.84 -3.03 23.74
N ASP A 206 -18.68 -3.46 24.25
CA ASP A 206 -17.94 -2.84 25.36
C ASP A 206 -16.81 -1.93 24.86
N ALA A 207 -16.33 -2.14 23.63
CA ALA A 207 -15.41 -1.24 22.93
C ALA A 207 -15.59 -1.34 21.41
N ILE A 208 -15.15 -0.29 20.70
CA ILE A 208 -15.23 -0.18 19.24
C ILE A 208 -13.82 -0.02 18.66
N VAL A 209 -13.46 -0.91 17.75
CA VAL A 209 -12.23 -0.85 16.95
C VAL A 209 -12.60 -0.64 15.48
N LEU A 210 -11.98 0.37 14.87
CA LEU A 210 -12.01 0.54 13.43
C LEU A 210 -10.77 -0.13 12.83
N VAL A 211 -10.95 -0.96 11.82
CA VAL A 211 -9.89 -1.46 10.94
C VAL A 211 -10.13 -0.80 9.59
N ALA A 212 -9.19 0.02 9.13
CA ALA A 212 -9.39 0.83 7.93
C ALA A 212 -8.18 0.79 7.01
N HIS A 213 -8.43 0.48 5.75
CA HIS A 213 -7.40 0.62 4.73
C HIS A 213 -7.26 2.10 4.32
N MET A 214 -6.77 2.89 5.26
CA MET A 214 -6.57 4.35 5.13
C MET A 214 -5.44 4.76 6.06
N GLY A 215 -4.58 5.69 5.63
CA GLY A 215 -3.51 6.25 6.46
C GLY A 215 -4.02 7.21 7.53
N LEU A 216 -3.08 7.68 8.38
CA LEU A 216 -3.39 8.62 9.47
C LEU A 216 -3.97 9.92 8.92
N ASP A 217 -3.27 10.55 7.99
CA ASP A 217 -3.63 11.84 7.40
C ASP A 217 -4.36 11.68 6.07
N ASN A 218 -5.03 12.74 5.65
CA ASN A 218 -5.77 12.76 4.40
C ASN A 218 -4.85 12.60 3.18
N GLU A 219 -5.14 11.64 2.34
CA GLU A 219 -4.40 11.40 1.11
C GLU A 219 -4.60 12.56 0.13
N ASN A 220 -3.48 13.15 -0.32
CA ASN A 220 -3.48 14.31 -1.24
C ASN A 220 -4.33 15.50 -0.73
N ASP A 221 -4.43 15.69 0.59
CA ASP A 221 -5.28 16.70 1.24
C ASP A 221 -6.78 16.57 0.94
N ILE A 222 -7.23 15.41 0.44
CA ILE A 222 -8.64 15.12 0.18
C ILE A 222 -9.32 14.73 1.49
N LYS A 223 -10.30 15.52 1.91
CA LYS A 223 -11.04 15.28 3.14
C LYS A 223 -11.71 13.91 3.19
N ASP A 224 -11.74 13.32 4.37
CA ASP A 224 -12.32 11.99 4.66
C ASP A 224 -11.59 10.81 3.97
N THR A 225 -10.31 10.99 3.60
CA THR A 225 -9.43 9.93 3.12
C THR A 225 -8.39 9.47 4.15
N GLY A 226 -8.35 10.11 5.32
CA GLY A 226 -7.49 9.76 6.45
C GLY A 226 -8.30 9.38 7.69
N VAL A 227 -7.78 8.45 8.49
CA VAL A 227 -8.46 8.00 9.73
C VAL A 227 -8.54 9.09 10.80
N SER A 228 -7.72 10.14 10.71
CA SER A 228 -7.81 11.32 11.60
C SER A 228 -9.15 12.03 11.49
N ASP A 229 -9.71 12.16 10.28
CA ASP A 229 -11.04 12.77 10.09
C ASP A 229 -12.13 11.88 10.71
N ILE A 230 -12.01 10.56 10.57
CA ILE A 230 -12.94 9.60 11.17
C ILE A 230 -12.89 9.69 12.70
N ALA A 231 -11.68 9.68 13.29
CA ALA A 231 -11.48 9.76 14.74
C ALA A 231 -12.00 11.09 15.33
N ASN A 232 -11.79 12.21 14.62
CA ASN A 232 -12.31 13.51 15.03
C ASN A 232 -13.84 13.57 15.04
N ALA A 233 -14.47 12.91 14.07
CA ALA A 233 -15.93 12.90 13.93
C ALA A 233 -16.65 11.86 14.79
N ASN A 234 -15.94 10.80 15.24
CA ASN A 234 -16.50 9.64 15.92
C ASN A 234 -15.66 9.27 17.18
N PRO A 235 -15.77 10.06 18.26
CA PRO A 235 -14.97 9.84 19.48
C PRO A 235 -15.37 8.58 20.26
N GLU A 236 -16.44 7.90 19.87
CA GLU A 236 -16.85 6.61 20.41
C GLU A 236 -15.93 5.45 19.98
N ILE A 237 -15.05 5.66 19.01
CA ILE A 237 -14.04 4.68 18.61
C ILE A 237 -12.95 4.65 19.70
N ASP A 238 -12.59 3.47 20.16
CA ASP A 238 -11.53 3.30 21.15
C ASP A 238 -10.15 3.21 20.52
N ALA A 239 -10.05 2.48 19.39
CA ALA A 239 -8.79 2.32 18.68
C ALA A 239 -8.99 2.11 17.17
N ILE A 240 -7.94 2.39 16.38
CA ILE A 240 -7.89 2.19 14.94
C ILE A 240 -6.62 1.40 14.56
N VAL A 241 -6.80 0.36 13.74
CA VAL A 241 -5.74 -0.24 12.93
C VAL A 241 -5.85 0.35 11.53
N ALA A 242 -4.88 1.16 11.15
CA ALA A 242 -4.77 1.83 9.86
C ALA A 242 -3.89 1.04 8.88
N GLY A 243 -3.85 1.45 7.61
CA GLY A 243 -3.03 0.85 6.55
C GLY A 243 -2.85 1.79 5.35
N HIS A 244 -2.61 1.24 4.14
CA HIS A 244 -2.56 1.96 2.86
C HIS A 244 -1.32 2.83 2.63
N MET A 245 -0.89 3.60 3.63
CA MET A 245 0.21 4.56 3.45
C MET A 245 1.59 3.95 3.67
N HIS A 246 1.66 2.65 3.98
CA HIS A 246 2.91 1.92 4.19
C HIS A 246 3.78 2.56 5.27
N THR A 247 3.15 3.08 6.31
CA THR A 247 3.82 3.81 7.39
C THR A 247 3.81 3.00 8.68
N LYS A 248 4.89 3.07 9.43
CA LYS A 248 4.94 2.51 10.79
C LYS A 248 4.45 3.56 11.80
N ILE A 249 3.33 3.29 12.46
CA ILE A 249 2.83 4.09 13.57
C ILE A 249 2.66 3.20 14.80
N ASP A 250 3.51 3.40 15.81
CA ASP A 250 3.39 2.67 17.08
C ASP A 250 2.13 3.11 17.83
N LYS A 251 1.95 4.42 17.93
CA LYS A 251 0.82 5.06 18.59
C LYS A 251 0.70 6.52 18.16
N ALA A 252 -0.41 6.86 17.55
CA ALA A 252 -0.92 8.22 17.43
C ALA A 252 -2.18 8.35 18.27
N THR A 253 -2.57 9.57 18.63
CA THR A 253 -3.81 9.82 19.36
C THR A 253 -4.52 11.03 18.74
N VAL A 254 -5.74 10.81 18.28
CA VAL A 254 -6.60 11.85 17.70
C VAL A 254 -7.94 11.81 18.43
N ASN A 255 -8.32 12.92 19.05
CA ASN A 255 -9.58 13.05 19.80
C ASN A 255 -9.85 11.89 20.82
N GLY A 256 -8.79 11.41 21.48
CA GLY A 256 -8.88 10.29 22.44
C GLY A 256 -8.86 8.88 21.81
N VAL A 257 -8.94 8.77 20.49
CA VAL A 257 -8.80 7.51 19.76
C VAL A 257 -7.32 7.18 19.55
N ILE A 258 -6.88 5.97 19.94
CA ILE A 258 -5.51 5.52 19.63
C ILE A 258 -5.46 4.90 18.24
N ILE A 259 -4.38 5.18 17.49
CA ILE A 259 -4.20 4.77 16.10
C ILE A 259 -2.83 4.11 15.96
N THR A 260 -2.79 2.94 15.33
CA THR A 260 -1.56 2.22 14.96
C THR A 260 -1.60 1.84 13.49
N GLU A 261 -0.43 1.78 12.83
CA GLU A 261 -0.29 1.34 11.45
C GLU A 261 0.95 0.42 11.33
N PRO A 262 0.81 -0.81 10.76
CA PRO A 262 1.85 -1.84 10.83
C PRO A 262 2.87 -1.83 9.68
N ASP A 263 3.10 -0.69 8.98
CA ASP A 263 3.96 -0.67 7.77
C ASP A 263 3.40 -1.65 6.72
N LYS A 264 4.24 -2.17 5.84
CA LYS A 264 3.92 -3.08 4.74
C LYS A 264 4.74 -4.36 4.76
N TYR A 265 4.34 -5.34 3.92
CA TYR A 265 5.08 -6.57 3.61
C TYR A 265 5.32 -7.46 4.83
N GLY A 266 4.51 -7.31 5.87
CA GLY A 266 4.68 -8.04 7.12
C GLY A 266 5.94 -7.64 7.91
N ARG A 267 6.47 -6.43 7.72
CA ARG A 267 7.67 -5.94 8.44
C ARG A 267 7.41 -5.64 9.90
N VAL A 268 6.16 -5.35 10.22
CA VAL A 268 5.72 -4.92 11.54
C VAL A 268 4.39 -5.59 11.85
N LEU A 269 4.14 -5.90 13.13
CA LEU A 269 2.85 -6.34 13.66
C LEU A 269 2.37 -5.31 14.67
N SER A 270 1.21 -4.70 14.44
CA SER A 270 0.56 -3.80 15.40
C SER A 270 -0.06 -4.58 16.54
N ARG A 271 -0.05 -3.97 17.73
CA ARG A 271 -0.74 -4.47 18.92
C ARG A 271 -1.49 -3.34 19.63
N ILE A 272 -2.72 -3.60 20.01
CA ILE A 272 -3.55 -2.77 20.88
C ILE A 272 -3.93 -3.61 22.07
N ASP A 273 -3.70 -3.08 23.28
CA ASP A 273 -4.08 -3.72 24.54
C ASP A 273 -5.22 -2.94 25.18
N PHE A 274 -6.30 -3.64 25.51
CA PHE A 274 -7.44 -3.15 26.29
C PHE A 274 -7.50 -3.83 27.66
N GLN A 275 -7.82 -3.06 28.70
CA GLN A 275 -8.17 -3.57 30.02
C GLN A 275 -9.54 -3.05 30.41
N PHE A 276 -10.41 -3.97 30.81
CA PHE A 276 -11.76 -3.68 31.24
C PHE A 276 -11.94 -4.07 32.70
N GLU A 277 -12.60 -3.22 33.47
CA GLU A 277 -13.09 -3.54 34.80
C GLU A 277 -14.52 -4.12 34.67
N GLU A 278 -14.72 -5.34 35.19
CA GLU A 278 -16.05 -5.93 35.27
C GLU A 278 -16.70 -5.57 36.59
N LYS A 279 -17.90 -4.99 36.53
CA LYS A 279 -18.74 -4.73 37.67
C LYS A 279 -20.19 -4.99 37.33
N ASP A 280 -20.83 -5.86 38.12
CA ASP A 280 -22.26 -6.25 37.96
C ASP A 280 -22.59 -6.75 36.54
N GLY A 281 -21.66 -7.50 35.90
CA GLY A 281 -21.80 -8.02 34.54
C GLY A 281 -21.64 -6.97 33.43
N LYS A 282 -21.11 -5.78 33.77
CA LYS A 282 -20.78 -4.72 32.82
C LYS A 282 -19.29 -4.53 32.74
N TYR A 283 -18.79 -4.41 31.53
CA TYR A 283 -17.37 -4.15 31.25
C TYR A 283 -17.18 -2.67 30.94
N THR A 284 -16.23 -2.04 31.65
CA THR A 284 -15.85 -0.64 31.41
C THR A 284 -14.38 -0.58 31.02
N LEU A 285 -14.08 0.01 29.86
CA LEU A 285 -12.70 0.21 29.40
C LEU A 285 -11.96 1.18 30.34
N VAL A 286 -10.95 0.68 31.08
CA VAL A 286 -10.19 1.45 32.05
C VAL A 286 -8.77 1.77 31.59
N HIS A 287 -8.25 1.01 30.62
CA HIS A 287 -6.94 1.27 30.03
C HIS A 287 -6.91 0.83 28.56
N LYS A 288 -6.24 1.63 27.73
CA LYS A 288 -5.91 1.27 26.34
C LYS A 288 -4.53 1.81 25.96
N ASP A 289 -3.77 0.98 25.25
CA ASP A 289 -2.45 1.35 24.73
C ASP A 289 -2.18 0.64 23.38
N SER A 290 -1.23 1.14 22.62
CA SER A 290 -0.78 0.50 21.37
C SER A 290 0.73 0.61 21.19
N PHE A 291 1.29 -0.38 20.53
CA PHE A 291 2.67 -0.43 20.07
C PHE A 291 2.84 -1.42 18.93
N THR A 292 4.03 -1.50 18.35
CA THR A 292 4.30 -2.40 17.24
C THR A 292 5.50 -3.32 17.55
N TYR A 293 5.48 -4.51 16.96
CA TYR A 293 6.60 -5.44 16.98
C TYR A 293 7.31 -5.42 15.62
N PRO A 294 8.62 -5.12 15.56
CA PRO A 294 9.40 -5.36 14.34
C PRO A 294 9.53 -6.87 14.08
N ILE A 295 9.36 -7.26 12.82
CA ILE A 295 9.42 -8.67 12.38
C ILE A 295 10.77 -9.01 11.78
N LYS A 296 11.58 -8.03 11.42
CA LYS A 296 12.91 -8.23 10.88
C LYS A 296 13.73 -9.26 11.68
N GLY A 297 14.18 -10.33 11.01
CA GLY A 297 15.01 -11.36 11.58
C GLY A 297 14.27 -12.39 12.47
N VAL A 298 12.94 -12.31 12.56
CA VAL A 298 12.12 -13.36 13.15
C VAL A 298 12.14 -14.57 12.22
N ASP A 299 12.33 -15.78 12.75
CA ASP A 299 12.24 -17.00 11.95
C ASP A 299 10.80 -17.28 11.49
N SER A 300 10.65 -17.84 10.31
CA SER A 300 9.34 -18.31 9.82
C SER A 300 8.76 -19.43 10.67
N ASP A 301 7.45 -19.47 10.81
CA ASP A 301 6.76 -20.62 11.40
C ASP A 301 6.88 -21.84 10.48
N SER A 302 7.33 -22.96 11.02
CA SER A 302 7.62 -24.18 10.24
C SER A 302 6.37 -24.78 9.57
N LYS A 303 5.19 -24.58 10.17
CA LYS A 303 3.93 -25.03 9.58
C LYS A 303 3.56 -24.16 8.37
N MET A 304 3.80 -22.85 8.47
CA MET A 304 3.61 -21.93 7.35
C MET A 304 4.62 -22.23 6.22
N GLU A 305 5.88 -22.51 6.54
CA GLU A 305 6.86 -22.92 5.53
C GLU A 305 6.43 -24.18 4.77
N THR A 306 5.95 -25.19 5.50
CA THR A 306 5.43 -26.42 4.89
C THR A 306 4.22 -26.14 4.01
N LEU A 307 3.28 -25.31 4.47
CA LEU A 307 2.09 -24.90 3.75
C LEU A 307 2.43 -24.19 2.44
N TYR A 308 3.41 -23.31 2.49
CA TYR A 308 3.77 -22.45 1.37
C TYR A 308 4.83 -23.04 0.43
N ALA A 309 5.53 -24.11 0.80
CA ALA A 309 6.60 -24.71 -0.01
C ALA A 309 6.24 -24.89 -1.50
N PRO A 310 5.07 -25.48 -1.88
CA PRO A 310 4.72 -25.68 -3.28
C PRO A 310 4.46 -24.34 -4.02
N TYR A 311 3.89 -23.33 -3.35
CA TYR A 311 3.64 -22.00 -3.91
C TYR A 311 4.97 -21.24 -4.08
N HIS A 312 5.83 -21.27 -3.08
CA HIS A 312 7.16 -20.69 -3.12
C HIS A 312 7.99 -21.25 -4.29
N GLN A 313 8.02 -22.56 -4.45
CA GLN A 313 8.72 -23.20 -5.56
C GLN A 313 8.18 -22.71 -6.91
N ARG A 314 6.87 -22.72 -7.11
CA ARG A 314 6.23 -22.27 -8.35
C ARG A 314 6.50 -20.79 -8.65
N LEU A 315 6.50 -19.91 -7.64
CA LEU A 315 6.84 -18.50 -7.85
C LEU A 315 8.29 -18.33 -8.28
N ARG A 316 9.22 -19.06 -7.68
CA ARG A 316 10.63 -19.03 -8.09
C ARG A 316 10.83 -19.55 -9.51
N GLU A 317 10.16 -20.65 -9.87
CA GLU A 317 10.20 -21.19 -11.22
C GLU A 317 9.65 -20.17 -12.22
N ASN A 318 8.50 -19.55 -11.93
CA ASN A 318 7.89 -18.54 -12.77
C ASN A 318 8.77 -17.28 -12.88
N ALA A 319 9.29 -16.78 -11.78
CA ALA A 319 10.17 -15.62 -11.76
C ALA A 319 11.47 -15.84 -12.55
N ASN A 320 12.03 -17.06 -12.50
CA ASN A 320 13.24 -17.43 -13.20
C ASN A 320 13.03 -17.94 -14.64
N ARG A 321 11.76 -17.97 -15.11
CA ARG A 321 11.45 -18.38 -16.48
C ARG A 321 12.04 -17.38 -17.48
N GLU A 322 12.86 -17.87 -18.40
CA GLU A 322 13.37 -17.08 -19.53
C GLU A 322 12.21 -16.65 -20.45
N ILE A 323 12.15 -15.36 -20.77
CA ILE A 323 11.09 -14.77 -21.59
C ILE A 323 11.59 -14.13 -22.87
N ALA A 324 12.88 -13.76 -22.91
CA ALA A 324 13.52 -13.12 -24.06
C ALA A 324 15.03 -13.25 -23.98
N ILE A 325 15.71 -12.84 -25.05
CA ILE A 325 17.17 -12.63 -25.08
C ILE A 325 17.39 -11.16 -25.49
N LEU A 326 18.20 -10.44 -24.72
CA LEU A 326 18.63 -9.09 -25.06
C LEU A 326 19.99 -9.16 -25.76
N ASP A 327 20.04 -8.78 -27.02
CA ASP A 327 21.28 -8.63 -27.78
C ASP A 327 21.68 -7.16 -27.88
N GLY A 328 22.97 -6.90 -27.93
CA GLY A 328 23.54 -5.57 -28.17
C GLY A 328 24.13 -4.95 -26.91
N VAL A 329 23.41 -4.07 -26.24
CA VAL A 329 23.91 -3.32 -25.06
C VAL A 329 22.95 -3.44 -23.89
N ASP A 330 23.46 -3.25 -22.70
CA ASP A 330 22.66 -3.17 -21.48
C ASP A 330 21.71 -1.97 -21.57
N LEU A 331 20.46 -2.14 -21.12
CA LEU A 331 19.43 -1.10 -21.27
C LEU A 331 19.53 0.02 -20.24
N VAL A 332 20.31 -0.18 -19.18
CA VAL A 332 20.61 0.87 -18.20
C VAL A 332 22.14 1.05 -18.16
N PRO A 333 22.68 2.21 -18.58
CA PRO A 333 24.11 2.49 -18.46
C PRO A 333 24.51 2.67 -17.00
N ASP A 334 25.82 2.51 -16.73
CA ASP A 334 26.39 2.81 -15.42
C ASP A 334 26.11 4.26 -15.00
N ASP A 335 25.96 4.50 -13.70
CA ASP A 335 25.81 5.84 -13.15
C ASP A 335 27.05 6.69 -13.47
N GLU A 336 26.89 7.80 -14.19
CA GLU A 336 27.97 8.76 -14.46
C GLU A 336 28.49 9.41 -13.18
N ILE A 337 27.59 9.58 -12.20
CA ILE A 337 27.89 10.19 -10.91
C ILE A 337 27.44 9.21 -9.83
N ARG A 338 28.36 8.72 -9.06
CA ARG A 338 28.11 7.77 -7.99
C ARG A 338 27.03 8.27 -7.04
N GLY A 339 25.94 7.48 -6.88
CA GLY A 339 24.82 7.77 -6.00
C GLY A 339 23.76 8.67 -6.64
N ILE A 340 23.85 8.95 -7.93
CA ILE A 340 22.81 9.58 -8.74
C ILE A 340 22.42 8.58 -9.83
N PRO A 341 21.31 7.82 -9.64
CA PRO A 341 20.91 6.82 -10.61
C PRO A 341 20.64 7.39 -12.00
N GLN A 342 21.23 6.78 -13.02
CA GLN A 342 21.12 7.25 -14.40
C GLN A 342 19.64 7.25 -14.87
N VAL A 343 18.85 6.29 -14.42
CA VAL A 343 17.42 6.17 -14.69
C VAL A 343 16.56 7.34 -14.18
N HIS A 344 17.10 8.21 -13.33
CA HIS A 344 16.38 9.39 -12.84
C HIS A 344 16.78 10.69 -13.55
N ILE A 345 17.86 10.69 -14.32
CA ILE A 345 18.39 11.91 -14.95
C ILE A 345 18.22 11.93 -16.48
N GLN A 346 18.01 10.77 -17.11
CA GLN A 346 17.77 10.69 -18.55
C GLN A 346 16.93 9.46 -18.93
N ASP A 347 16.35 9.49 -20.13
CA ASP A 347 15.78 8.29 -20.74
C ASP A 347 16.90 7.26 -20.96
N THR A 348 16.57 6.02 -20.65
CA THR A 348 17.45 4.85 -20.81
C THR A 348 16.77 3.79 -21.67
N GLY A 349 17.49 2.76 -22.09
CA GLY A 349 16.90 1.66 -22.84
C GLY A 349 15.72 0.98 -22.12
N ILE A 350 15.76 0.91 -20.76
CA ILE A 350 14.66 0.32 -19.99
C ILE A 350 13.40 1.21 -19.99
N SER A 351 13.56 2.55 -19.89
CA SER A 351 12.42 3.46 -20.01
C SER A 351 11.83 3.40 -21.42
N ALA A 352 12.66 3.37 -22.45
CA ALA A 352 12.21 3.21 -23.84
C ALA A 352 11.45 1.90 -24.09
N LEU A 353 11.94 0.77 -23.53
CA LEU A 353 11.25 -0.53 -23.61
C LEU A 353 9.84 -0.46 -23.01
N PHE A 354 9.70 0.12 -21.82
CA PHE A 354 8.40 0.24 -21.16
C PHE A 354 7.48 1.25 -21.85
N GLN A 355 8.03 2.32 -22.42
CA GLN A 355 7.27 3.30 -23.22
C GLN A 355 6.73 2.66 -24.49
N GLU A 356 7.52 1.88 -25.22
CA GLU A 356 7.09 1.13 -26.40
C GLU A 356 6.02 0.09 -26.08
N ALA A 357 6.19 -0.66 -24.99
CA ALA A 357 5.17 -1.56 -24.50
C ALA A 357 3.87 -0.81 -24.17
N SER A 358 3.97 0.39 -23.58
CA SER A 358 2.82 1.23 -23.27
C SER A 358 2.09 1.72 -24.51
N PHE A 359 2.79 2.12 -25.57
CA PHE A 359 2.17 2.45 -26.86
C PHE A 359 1.47 1.24 -27.50
N PHE A 360 2.05 0.04 -27.37
CA PHE A 360 1.44 -1.17 -27.88
C PHE A 360 0.07 -1.46 -27.23
N TYR A 361 -0.02 -1.30 -25.90
CA TYR A 361 -1.28 -1.52 -25.15
C TYR A 361 -2.23 -0.32 -25.18
N ALA A 362 -1.73 0.89 -25.43
CA ALA A 362 -2.52 2.12 -25.53
C ALA A 362 -2.38 2.78 -26.93
N PRO A 363 -2.83 2.13 -28.02
CA PRO A 363 -2.60 2.59 -29.39
C PRO A 363 -3.29 3.93 -29.74
N LYS A 364 -4.20 4.39 -28.90
CA LYS A 364 -4.83 5.72 -29.06
C LYS A 364 -3.91 6.86 -28.56
N ALA A 365 -2.91 6.57 -27.72
CA ALA A 365 -2.00 7.58 -27.20
C ALA A 365 -1.05 8.11 -28.28
N ASN A 366 -0.73 9.39 -28.24
CA ASN A 366 0.35 9.99 -29.03
C ASN A 366 1.52 10.47 -28.16
N VAL A 367 1.32 10.47 -26.83
CA VAL A 367 2.36 10.69 -25.82
C VAL A 367 2.20 9.63 -24.74
N ILE A 368 3.30 9.07 -24.26
CA ILE A 368 3.33 8.18 -23.09
C ILE A 368 4.16 8.86 -22.01
N ALA A 369 3.69 8.88 -20.78
CA ALA A 369 4.48 9.22 -19.61
C ALA A 369 4.76 7.96 -18.79
N LEU A 370 5.97 7.83 -18.28
CA LEU A 370 6.45 6.67 -17.53
C LEU A 370 7.46 7.11 -16.45
N GLN A 371 7.42 6.48 -15.30
CA GLN A 371 8.45 6.56 -14.26
C GLN A 371 9.17 5.23 -14.08
N ILE A 372 10.41 5.29 -13.66
CA ILE A 372 11.17 4.14 -13.15
C ILE A 372 11.35 4.36 -11.64
N ASP A 373 10.78 3.45 -10.83
CA ASP A 373 10.75 3.60 -9.37
C ASP A 373 11.97 2.98 -8.66
N ASN A 374 12.71 2.09 -9.34
CA ASN A 374 13.84 1.40 -8.77
C ASN A 374 15.15 2.18 -9.04
N ASP A 375 15.75 2.74 -7.99
CA ASP A 375 17.06 3.41 -8.08
C ASP A 375 18.18 2.45 -8.59
N GLN A 376 18.00 1.13 -8.48
CA GLN A 376 18.92 0.11 -8.93
C GLN A 376 18.43 -0.57 -10.22
N ALA A 377 17.61 0.11 -11.01
CA ALA A 377 17.10 -0.42 -12.26
C ALA A 377 18.25 -0.91 -13.16
N GLN A 378 18.10 -2.09 -13.74
CA GLN A 378 19.08 -2.72 -14.63
C GLN A 378 18.41 -3.74 -15.55
N LEU A 379 18.90 -3.86 -16.77
CA LEU A 379 18.55 -4.95 -17.67
C LEU A 379 19.75 -5.22 -18.59
N ASP A 380 20.49 -6.26 -18.27
CA ASP A 380 21.77 -6.58 -18.91
C ASP A 380 21.56 -7.44 -20.15
N THR A 381 22.53 -7.46 -21.06
CA THR A 381 22.56 -8.33 -22.24
C THR A 381 22.59 -9.80 -21.85
N GLY A 382 21.89 -10.64 -22.63
CA GLY A 382 21.77 -12.07 -22.43
C GLY A 382 20.32 -12.52 -22.18
N PRO A 383 20.12 -13.69 -21.54
CA PRO A 383 18.79 -14.20 -21.23
C PRO A 383 18.05 -13.32 -20.24
N ILE A 384 16.86 -12.84 -20.62
CA ILE A 384 15.97 -12.05 -19.78
C ILE A 384 14.94 -12.98 -19.13
N LYS A 385 14.80 -12.89 -17.83
CA LYS A 385 13.83 -13.64 -17.04
C LYS A 385 12.64 -12.75 -16.64
N ALA A 386 11.51 -13.37 -16.30
CA ALA A 386 10.34 -12.64 -15.85
C ALA A 386 10.62 -11.72 -14.64
N LYS A 387 11.45 -12.16 -13.71
CA LYS A 387 11.88 -11.38 -12.54
C LYS A 387 12.68 -10.13 -12.90
N ASP A 388 13.46 -10.15 -13.99
CA ASP A 388 14.29 -9.01 -14.39
C ASP A 388 13.41 -7.83 -14.85
N ILE A 389 12.25 -8.12 -15.44
CA ILE A 389 11.25 -7.08 -15.74
C ILE A 389 10.60 -6.57 -14.45
N ALA A 390 10.17 -7.47 -13.56
CA ALA A 390 9.55 -7.10 -12.30
C ALA A 390 10.50 -6.35 -11.34
N PHE A 391 11.80 -6.59 -11.42
CA PHE A 391 12.81 -5.83 -10.68
C PHE A 391 12.80 -4.33 -11.05
N ASN A 392 12.51 -4.03 -12.32
CA ASN A 392 12.46 -2.66 -12.82
C ASN A 392 11.08 -2.01 -12.69
N TYR A 393 9.99 -2.81 -12.64
CA TYR A 393 8.61 -2.34 -12.51
C TYR A 393 7.83 -3.29 -11.61
N GLN A 394 7.60 -2.88 -10.37
CA GLN A 394 7.07 -3.77 -9.30
C GLN A 394 5.54 -3.85 -9.27
N TYR A 395 4.83 -2.95 -9.95
CA TYR A 395 3.38 -2.84 -9.83
C TYR A 395 2.67 -3.68 -10.89
N ALA A 396 2.40 -4.96 -10.56
CA ALA A 396 1.53 -5.80 -11.37
C ALA A 396 0.05 -5.39 -11.20
N GLY A 397 -0.75 -5.53 -12.26
CA GLY A 397 -2.19 -5.20 -12.24
C GLY A 397 -2.49 -3.73 -12.54
N GLY A 398 -1.47 -2.88 -12.71
CA GLY A 398 -1.65 -1.50 -13.15
C GLY A 398 -2.14 -1.44 -14.59
N GLU A 399 -3.04 -0.49 -14.88
CA GLU A 399 -3.60 -0.26 -16.22
C GLU A 399 -3.05 1.04 -16.79
N ILE A 400 -2.97 1.09 -18.12
CA ILE A 400 -2.62 2.31 -18.84
C ILE A 400 -3.93 2.97 -19.26
N THR A 401 -4.18 4.15 -18.72
CA THR A 401 -5.31 5.00 -19.11
C THR A 401 -4.85 6.07 -20.09
N VAL A 402 -5.72 6.46 -21.00
CA VAL A 402 -5.44 7.48 -22.02
C VAL A 402 -6.37 8.68 -21.79
N TYR A 403 -5.78 9.85 -21.65
CA TYR A 403 -6.50 11.11 -21.43
C TYR A 403 -6.28 12.08 -22.60
N GLN A 404 -7.35 12.74 -23.01
CA GLN A 404 -7.27 13.84 -23.96
C GLN A 404 -6.98 15.13 -23.21
N MET A 405 -6.00 15.87 -23.70
CA MET A 405 -5.62 17.16 -23.13
C MET A 405 -5.01 18.08 -24.21
N THR A 406 -4.75 19.29 -23.84
CA THR A 406 -4.07 20.30 -24.68
C THR A 406 -2.57 20.26 -24.49
N GLY A 407 -1.82 20.81 -25.44
CA GLY A 407 -0.37 20.97 -25.29
C GLY A 407 0.02 21.86 -24.11
N LYS A 408 -0.84 22.80 -23.69
CA LYS A 408 -0.66 23.60 -22.47
C LYS A 408 -0.71 22.71 -21.21
N GLU A 409 -1.67 21.80 -21.13
CA GLU A 409 -1.81 20.87 -20.01
C GLU A 409 -0.65 19.89 -19.96
N LEU A 410 -0.24 19.32 -21.12
CA LEU A 410 0.97 18.50 -21.19
C LEU A 410 2.20 19.26 -20.65
N ARG A 411 2.41 20.49 -21.10
CA ARG A 411 3.53 21.33 -20.61
C ARG A 411 3.43 21.55 -19.10
N THR A 412 2.25 21.79 -18.56
CA THR A 412 2.03 21.98 -17.12
C THR A 412 2.43 20.72 -16.34
N TYR A 413 2.07 19.55 -16.84
CA TYR A 413 2.47 18.28 -16.24
C TYR A 413 3.99 18.06 -16.34
N MET A 414 4.59 18.30 -17.51
CA MET A 414 6.03 18.16 -17.69
C MET A 414 6.83 19.11 -16.78
N GLU A 415 6.35 20.33 -16.55
CA GLU A 415 6.95 21.28 -15.59
C GLU A 415 6.82 20.78 -14.14
N TRP A 416 5.70 20.17 -13.79
CA TRP A 416 5.53 19.51 -12.48
C TRP A 416 6.53 18.32 -12.34
N ALA A 417 6.66 17.48 -13.35
CA ALA A 417 7.64 16.39 -13.38
C ALA A 417 9.08 16.93 -13.24
N ALA A 418 9.46 17.96 -14.00
CA ALA A 418 10.75 18.61 -13.93
C ALA A 418 11.04 19.29 -12.58
N GLY A 419 10.01 19.53 -11.77
CA GLY A 419 10.11 19.95 -10.36
C GLY A 419 10.82 18.94 -9.44
N TYR A 420 11.02 17.71 -9.90
CA TYR A 420 11.81 16.69 -9.21
C TYR A 420 13.26 17.12 -8.96
N PHE A 421 13.85 17.92 -9.86
CA PHE A 421 15.21 18.40 -9.76
C PHE A 421 15.29 19.74 -9.01
N ASN A 422 16.39 19.98 -8.30
CA ASN A 422 16.77 21.34 -7.89
C ASN A 422 17.26 22.16 -9.09
N SER A 423 17.21 23.48 -8.98
CA SER A 423 17.87 24.35 -9.96
C SER A 423 19.38 24.22 -9.86
N VAL A 424 20.08 24.35 -10.99
CA VAL A 424 21.53 24.37 -11.05
C VAL A 424 22.02 25.82 -11.23
N SER A 425 23.19 26.12 -10.64
CA SER A 425 23.88 27.42 -10.70
C SER A 425 25.26 27.25 -11.29
N PRO A 426 25.84 28.32 -11.84
CA PRO A 426 27.24 28.27 -12.29
C PRO A 426 28.17 27.83 -11.16
N GLY A 427 28.95 26.77 -11.42
CA GLY A 427 29.87 26.17 -10.44
C GLY A 427 29.33 24.90 -9.77
N ASP A 428 28.04 24.52 -9.92
CA ASP A 428 27.56 23.23 -9.54
C ASP A 428 28.19 22.13 -10.38
N VAL A 429 28.61 21.05 -9.74
CA VAL A 429 29.36 19.97 -10.41
C VAL A 429 28.47 18.74 -10.67
N THR A 430 27.25 18.77 -10.20
CA THR A 430 26.28 17.63 -10.33
C THR A 430 24.84 18.09 -10.17
N TYR A 431 23.92 17.20 -10.50
CA TYR A 431 22.49 17.35 -10.23
C TYR A 431 22.17 17.09 -8.75
N SER A 432 21.05 17.62 -8.28
CA SER A 432 20.44 17.23 -7.02
C SER A 432 18.91 17.22 -7.16
N PHE A 433 18.26 16.51 -6.25
CA PHE A 433 16.83 16.31 -6.29
C PHE A 433 16.14 17.06 -5.15
N ASP A 434 14.92 17.53 -5.38
CA ASP A 434 14.11 18.18 -4.34
C ASP A 434 13.82 17.18 -3.20
N PRO A 435 14.30 17.44 -1.97
CA PRO A 435 14.13 16.51 -0.87
C PRO A 435 12.67 16.31 -0.45
N LYS A 436 11.80 17.31 -0.66
CA LYS A 436 10.37 17.19 -0.39
C LYS A 436 9.71 16.27 -1.41
N ARG A 437 10.07 16.40 -2.68
CA ARG A 437 9.61 15.54 -3.75
C ARG A 437 10.09 14.10 -3.53
N ARG A 438 11.36 13.90 -3.20
CA ARG A 438 11.94 12.57 -2.89
C ARG A 438 11.29 11.89 -1.68
N ALA A 439 10.85 12.64 -0.70
CA ALA A 439 10.15 12.13 0.48
C ALA A 439 8.64 11.93 0.26
N SER A 440 8.11 12.36 -0.88
CA SER A 440 6.68 12.22 -1.19
C SER A 440 6.36 10.87 -1.81
N LYS A 441 5.08 10.53 -1.86
CA LYS A 441 4.52 9.37 -2.56
C LYS A 441 4.87 9.35 -4.07
N TYR A 442 5.17 10.51 -4.65
CA TYR A 442 5.54 10.69 -6.07
C TYR A 442 7.01 11.03 -6.22
N SER A 443 7.86 10.22 -5.65
CA SER A 443 9.29 10.44 -5.43
C SER A 443 10.18 10.28 -6.67
N THR A 444 9.61 10.17 -7.88
CA THR A 444 10.32 9.91 -9.13
C THR A 444 10.15 11.03 -10.15
N ASN A 445 11.06 11.08 -11.14
CA ASN A 445 10.88 11.85 -12.36
C ASN A 445 10.04 11.05 -13.36
N ASP A 446 9.23 11.75 -14.17
CA ASP A 446 8.46 11.14 -15.25
C ASP A 446 9.12 11.47 -16.59
N PHE A 447 9.29 10.45 -17.45
CA PHE A 447 9.81 10.55 -18.81
C PHE A 447 8.67 10.50 -19.82
N PHE A 448 8.85 11.18 -20.95
CA PHE A 448 7.80 11.34 -21.95
C PHE A 448 8.26 10.86 -23.31
N ALA A 449 7.59 9.84 -23.86
CA ALA A 449 7.77 9.35 -25.22
C ALA A 449 6.71 9.92 -26.19
N GLY A 450 7.02 9.88 -27.48
CA GLY A 450 6.20 10.53 -28.53
C GLY A 450 6.50 12.02 -28.70
N VAL A 451 7.38 12.55 -27.84
CA VAL A 451 7.81 13.95 -27.84
C VAL A 451 9.33 14.07 -27.69
N THR A 452 9.86 15.22 -28.13
CA THR A 452 11.24 15.67 -27.82
C THR A 452 11.17 16.99 -27.05
N TYR A 453 12.03 17.14 -26.05
CA TYR A 453 12.06 18.31 -25.19
C TYR A 453 13.41 18.44 -24.47
N THR A 454 13.66 19.61 -23.91
CA THR A 454 14.82 19.86 -23.03
C THR A 454 14.34 20.36 -21.67
N ILE A 455 14.95 19.86 -20.59
CA ILE A 455 14.75 20.39 -19.24
C ILE A 455 15.90 21.33 -18.90
N ASP A 456 15.62 22.63 -18.86
CA ASP A 456 16.60 23.66 -18.51
C ASP A 456 16.59 23.90 -17.00
N LEU A 457 17.48 23.24 -16.26
CA LEU A 457 17.59 23.34 -14.80
C LEU A 457 18.16 24.68 -14.30
N THR A 458 18.67 25.56 -15.20
CA THR A 458 19.04 26.93 -14.81
C THR A 458 17.81 27.81 -14.54
N GLN A 459 16.62 27.36 -15.01
CA GLN A 459 15.37 28.05 -14.82
C GLN A 459 14.69 27.63 -13.50
N PRO A 460 13.87 28.52 -12.93
CA PRO A 460 13.03 28.14 -11.78
C PRO A 460 12.01 27.05 -12.19
N ALA A 461 11.57 26.25 -11.22
CA ALA A 461 10.50 25.28 -11.42
C ALA A 461 9.27 25.95 -12.05
N GLY A 462 8.63 25.28 -12.99
CA GLY A 462 7.51 25.81 -13.79
C GLY A 462 7.91 26.59 -15.06
N LYS A 463 9.22 26.67 -15.38
CA LYS A 463 9.72 27.35 -16.59
C LYS A 463 10.90 26.60 -17.27
N ARG A 464 10.98 25.30 -17.03
CA ARG A 464 12.12 24.45 -17.40
C ARG A 464 11.99 23.77 -18.75
N ILE A 465 10.76 23.52 -19.21
CA ILE A 465 10.50 22.78 -20.45
C ILE A 465 10.72 23.68 -21.66
N LYS A 466 11.70 23.30 -22.51
CA LYS A 466 12.09 23.99 -23.73
C LYS A 466 11.94 23.07 -24.94
N ASP A 467 11.81 23.65 -26.12
CA ASP A 467 11.84 22.97 -27.44
C ASP A 467 10.89 21.77 -27.55
N LEU A 468 9.73 21.84 -26.88
CA LEU A 468 8.74 20.79 -26.87
C LEU A 468 8.12 20.57 -28.26
N ARG A 469 8.31 19.37 -28.82
CA ARG A 469 7.85 18.96 -30.16
C ARG A 469 7.33 17.53 -30.10
N PHE A 470 6.43 17.17 -31.01
CA PHE A 470 6.18 15.76 -31.30
C PHE A 470 7.46 15.09 -31.84
N ALA A 471 7.59 13.77 -31.71
CA ALA A 471 8.73 13.02 -32.24
C ALA A 471 8.93 13.21 -33.76
N GLY A 472 7.86 13.52 -34.49
CA GLY A 472 7.90 13.88 -35.91
C GLY A 472 8.42 15.31 -36.20
N GLY A 473 8.82 16.07 -35.18
CA GLY A 473 9.45 17.40 -35.29
C GLY A 473 8.46 18.58 -35.30
N GLN A 474 7.14 18.35 -35.34
CA GLN A 474 6.15 19.42 -35.28
C GLN A 474 6.13 20.04 -33.87
N PRO A 475 6.18 21.40 -33.75
CA PRO A 475 6.06 22.05 -32.46
C PRO A 475 4.74 21.72 -31.76
N ILE A 476 4.78 21.59 -30.45
CA ILE A 476 3.59 21.49 -29.60
C ILE A 476 3.28 22.88 -29.04
N ASP A 477 2.16 23.45 -29.47
CA ASP A 477 1.60 24.70 -28.96
C ASP A 477 0.55 24.44 -27.89
N ASP A 478 0.03 25.50 -27.29
CA ASP A 478 -0.93 25.41 -26.17
C ASP A 478 -2.25 24.71 -26.56
N THR A 479 -2.58 24.64 -27.85
CA THR A 479 -3.85 24.07 -28.38
C THR A 479 -3.68 22.70 -29.03
N SER A 480 -2.47 22.19 -29.12
CA SER A 480 -2.17 20.89 -29.73
C SER A 480 -2.95 19.77 -29.07
N ASP A 481 -3.49 18.84 -29.88
CA ASP A 481 -4.23 17.67 -29.42
C ASP A 481 -3.29 16.60 -28.87
N ILE A 482 -3.32 16.40 -27.57
CA ILE A 482 -2.51 15.42 -26.85
C ILE A 482 -3.42 14.30 -26.32
N ARG A 483 -3.04 13.06 -26.61
CA ARG A 483 -3.63 11.86 -26.01
C ARG A 483 -2.53 11.18 -25.19
N LEU A 484 -2.52 11.51 -23.89
CA LEU A 484 -1.51 11.03 -22.95
C LEU A 484 -1.91 9.69 -22.38
N GLY A 485 -1.10 8.66 -22.61
CA GLY A 485 -1.18 7.37 -21.96
C GLY A 485 -0.23 7.26 -20.78
N MET A 486 -0.70 6.77 -19.64
CA MET A 486 0.15 6.44 -18.51
C MET A 486 -0.58 5.55 -17.49
N ASN A 487 0.15 5.12 -16.48
CA ASN A 487 -0.36 4.34 -15.36
C ASN A 487 -1.54 5.07 -14.67
N SER A 488 -2.65 4.36 -14.47
CA SER A 488 -3.90 4.90 -13.91
C SER A 488 -3.71 5.53 -12.52
N TYR A 489 -2.87 4.95 -11.69
CA TYR A 489 -2.56 5.46 -10.35
C TYR A 489 -1.91 6.86 -10.39
N ARG A 490 -0.90 7.06 -11.25
CA ARG A 490 -0.27 8.37 -11.44
C ARG A 490 -1.26 9.39 -12.00
N MET A 491 -2.08 8.99 -12.96
CA MET A 491 -3.10 9.87 -13.52
C MET A 491 -4.15 10.30 -12.51
N GLY A 492 -4.61 9.41 -11.64
CA GLY A 492 -5.53 9.76 -10.56
C GLY A 492 -5.02 10.91 -9.70
N HIS A 493 -3.72 10.94 -9.40
CA HIS A 493 -3.11 12.08 -8.70
C HIS A 493 -3.11 13.38 -9.53
N LEU A 494 -2.82 13.28 -10.82
CA LEU A 494 -2.68 14.46 -11.68
C LEU A 494 -4.03 15.08 -12.05
N THR A 495 -5.07 14.28 -12.19
CA THR A 495 -6.41 14.70 -12.62
C THR A 495 -7.35 15.08 -11.48
N GLN A 496 -7.00 14.74 -10.24
CA GLN A 496 -7.81 15.13 -9.06
C GLN A 496 -7.89 16.64 -8.91
N LYS A 497 -8.80 17.11 -8.08
CA LYS A 497 -8.96 18.54 -7.76
C LYS A 497 -7.65 19.13 -7.21
N GLY A 498 -7.17 20.19 -7.85
CA GLY A 498 -5.87 20.81 -7.53
C GLY A 498 -4.66 20.15 -8.18
N GLY A 499 -4.83 19.04 -8.90
CA GLY A 499 -3.78 18.39 -9.68
C GLY A 499 -3.42 19.17 -10.94
N SER A 500 -2.24 18.91 -11.50
CA SER A 500 -1.72 19.61 -12.69
C SER A 500 -2.51 19.34 -13.97
N LEU A 501 -3.36 18.32 -13.99
CA LEU A 501 -4.23 17.91 -15.10
C LEU A 501 -5.70 17.85 -14.68
N GLU A 502 -6.11 18.64 -13.68
CA GLU A 502 -7.52 18.72 -13.26
C GLU A 502 -8.41 19.04 -14.46
N GLY A 503 -9.41 18.18 -14.70
CA GLY A 503 -10.37 18.33 -15.78
C GLY A 503 -9.95 17.70 -17.12
N ALA A 504 -8.82 17.01 -17.21
CA ALA A 504 -8.45 16.23 -18.39
C ALA A 504 -9.50 15.13 -18.66
N LEU A 505 -9.86 14.96 -19.93
CA LEU A 505 -10.91 14.01 -20.35
C LEU A 505 -10.35 12.61 -20.55
N LEU A 506 -10.84 11.64 -19.78
CA LEU A 506 -10.52 10.22 -19.99
C LEU A 506 -11.06 9.72 -21.34
N LEU A 507 -10.18 9.08 -22.14
CA LEU A 507 -10.52 8.41 -23.38
C LEU A 507 -10.47 6.90 -23.14
N ASN A 508 -11.59 6.22 -23.17
CA ASN A 508 -11.64 4.74 -23.06
C ASN A 508 -11.25 4.03 -24.36
#